data_987ea06ab0bd27141578e06f2c2fd15c
#
_entry.id   987ea06ab0bd27141578e06f2c2fd15c
#
_cell.length_a   1.000
_cell.length_b   1.000
_cell.length_c   1.000
_cell.angle_alpha   90.00
_cell.angle_beta   90.00
_cell.angle_gamma   90.00
#
_symmetry.space_group_name_H-M   'P 1'
#
loop_
_entity.id
_entity.type
_entity.pdbx_description
1 polymer ?
#
loop_
_entity_poly.entity_id
_entity_poly.type
_entity_poly.pdbx_seq_one_letter_code
_entity_poly.pdbx_strand_id
1 'polypeptide(L)'
;LIGLVGSEMCIRDSPEGDFIERIRAVIGNKTMISTSMDSHGNVSEKLAKYSDIITCYRKAPHTDALESKQRALDNLVDRLKSGKGKPKYKAWIPVPILLPGEQTSTRVEPGKSLYEKVKPIADSKGVVDAAVWVGYAWGDAPRNHAVVMTVGDNKKAVVNGAEELAQSFWDARYEFDFVAPTTTLDSALNQAFNYQKNKIDNKPFIISDMGDNPTAGGAGDVTWTLDKLLKIKEFKSENGPELIYASIPGPDLILNALNTKIGDKVSGYVGAKVDDRFSPPVLLNGILKAVHLGDKNAEAEVVVQVGSIKVI
;
A
#
# COMPACT_ATOMS: atom_id res chain seq x y z
N LEU A 1 13.21 14.27 2.45
CA LEU A 1 13.03 12.82 2.62
C LEU A 1 12.00 12.35 1.60
N ILE A 2 12.47 11.98 0.44
CA ILE A 2 11.64 11.35 -0.59
C ILE A 2 11.49 9.89 -0.18
N GLY A 3 10.30 9.47 0.21
CA GLY A 3 9.98 8.08 0.38
C GLY A 3 10.01 7.42 -0.99
N LEU A 4 11.01 6.58 -1.25
CA LEU A 4 11.01 5.67 -2.39
C LEU A 4 10.03 4.54 -2.09
N VAL A 5 8.75 4.80 -2.33
CA VAL A 5 7.73 3.77 -2.38
C VAL A 5 7.63 3.32 -3.83
N GLY A 6 7.82 2.03 -4.08
CA GLY A 6 7.42 1.42 -5.34
C GLY A 6 8.46 1.24 -6.42
N SER A 7 9.76 1.45 -6.19
CA SER A 7 10.78 1.15 -7.20
C SER A 7 11.43 -0.23 -7.05
N GLU A 8 10.76 -1.18 -6.42
CA GLU A 8 11.27 -2.55 -6.30
C GLU A 8 11.20 -3.36 -7.60
N MET A 9 10.76 -2.76 -8.67
CA MET A 9 10.86 -3.39 -9.97
C MET A 9 12.31 -3.42 -10.42
N CYS A 10 12.93 -4.58 -10.18
CA CYS A 10 13.98 -5.16 -11.00
C CYS A 10 15.39 -4.63 -10.91
N ILE A 11 16.29 -5.52 -11.01
CA ILE A 11 17.71 -5.49 -11.36
C ILE A 11 18.64 -5.58 -10.14
N ARG A 12 18.21 -5.24 -8.92
CA ARG A 12 19.03 -5.39 -7.70
C ARG A 12 18.25 -6.11 -6.61
N ASP A 13 18.93 -6.97 -5.86
CA ASP A 13 18.32 -7.77 -4.78
C ASP A 13 17.70 -6.95 -3.64
N SER A 14 18.10 -5.70 -3.45
CA SER A 14 17.59 -4.83 -2.40
C SER A 14 18.02 -3.39 -2.65
N PRO A 15 17.21 -2.58 -3.35
CA PRO A 15 17.51 -1.15 -3.58
C PRO A 15 17.75 -0.38 -2.27
N GLU A 16 16.94 -0.64 -1.24
CA GLU A 16 17.09 -0.04 0.08
C GLU A 16 18.38 -0.51 0.76
N GLY A 17 18.70 -1.79 0.65
CA GLY A 17 19.94 -2.36 1.16
C GLY A 17 21.17 -1.77 0.47
N ASP A 18 21.15 -1.61 -0.85
CA ASP A 18 22.22 -0.98 -1.62
C ASP A 18 22.36 0.50 -1.26
N PHE A 19 21.25 1.20 -1.09
CA PHE A 19 21.25 2.60 -0.69
C PHE A 19 21.88 2.80 0.69
N ILE A 20 21.45 2.02 1.68
CA ILE A 20 21.99 2.13 3.04
C ILE A 20 23.45 1.71 3.13
N GLU A 21 23.88 0.71 2.33
CA GLU A 21 25.28 0.31 2.21
C GLU A 21 26.15 1.47 1.69
N ARG A 22 25.70 2.17 0.65
CA ARG A 22 26.40 3.35 0.11
C ARG A 22 26.47 4.49 1.11
N ILE A 23 25.37 4.76 1.82
CA ILE A 23 25.37 5.74 2.92
C ILE A 23 26.41 5.33 3.97
N ARG A 24 26.41 4.07 4.39
CA ARG A 24 27.34 3.53 5.37
C ARG A 24 28.80 3.68 4.93
N ALA A 25 29.08 3.45 3.66
CA ALA A 25 30.43 3.62 3.10
C ALA A 25 30.92 5.07 3.20
N VAL A 26 30.03 6.05 3.06
CA VAL A 26 30.36 7.48 3.16
C VAL A 26 30.53 7.94 4.60
N ILE A 27 29.57 7.59 5.49
CA ILE A 27 29.53 8.11 6.87
C ILE A 27 30.35 7.27 7.86
N GLY A 28 30.82 6.10 7.43
CA GLY A 28 31.61 5.17 8.25
C GLY A 28 30.78 4.44 9.31
N ASN A 29 31.47 3.57 10.07
CA ASN A 29 30.81 2.69 11.04
C ASN A 29 30.49 3.34 12.38
N LYS A 30 31.01 4.52 12.68
CA LYS A 30 30.77 5.20 13.96
C LYS A 30 29.40 5.90 14.00
N THR A 31 28.97 6.44 12.88
CA THR A 31 27.69 7.15 12.77
C THR A 31 26.54 6.16 12.86
N MET A 32 25.52 6.47 13.65
CA MET A 32 24.34 5.65 13.83
C MET A 32 23.31 5.96 12.74
N ILE A 33 22.69 4.93 12.20
CA ILE A 33 21.61 5.00 11.21
C ILE A 33 20.33 4.45 11.84
N SER A 34 19.29 5.27 11.87
CA SER A 34 17.91 4.85 12.20
C SER A 34 17.03 5.01 10.99
N THR A 35 16.23 3.99 10.69
CA THR A 35 15.32 3.96 9.55
C THR A 35 13.89 3.71 10.00
N SER A 36 12.92 4.20 9.24
CA SER A 36 11.51 3.89 9.42
C SER A 36 10.95 3.38 8.09
N MET A 37 10.19 2.29 8.14
CA MET A 37 9.67 1.61 6.95
C MET A 37 8.17 1.35 7.06
N ASP A 38 7.57 1.14 5.91
CA ASP A 38 6.26 0.50 5.77
C ASP A 38 6.36 -0.99 6.15
N SER A 39 5.30 -1.55 6.71
CA SER A 39 5.22 -2.98 7.07
C SER A 39 5.16 -3.91 5.85
N HIS A 40 4.88 -3.37 4.67
CA HIS A 40 4.88 -4.12 3.40
C HIS A 40 6.25 -4.09 2.69
N GLY A 41 7.28 -3.50 3.29
CA GLY A 41 8.63 -3.52 2.74
C GLY A 41 9.32 -4.88 2.85
N ASN A 42 10.23 -5.17 1.93
CA ASN A 42 11.10 -6.34 2.01
C ASN A 42 12.39 -5.98 2.75
N VAL A 43 12.63 -6.60 3.90
CA VAL A 43 13.84 -6.35 4.72
C VAL A 43 14.89 -7.37 4.41
N SER A 44 15.79 -7.05 3.48
CA SER A 44 16.93 -7.90 3.15
C SER A 44 17.96 -7.98 4.28
N GLU A 45 18.78 -9.04 4.29
CA GLU A 45 19.91 -9.16 5.20
C GLU A 45 20.84 -7.92 5.10
N LYS A 46 21.07 -7.42 3.90
CA LYS A 46 21.88 -6.22 3.65
C LYS A 46 21.30 -4.98 4.36
N LEU A 47 20.00 -4.73 4.23
CA LEU A 47 19.31 -3.63 4.91
C LEU A 47 19.40 -3.79 6.43
N ALA A 48 19.16 -4.99 6.93
CA ALA A 48 19.29 -5.32 8.34
C ALA A 48 20.72 -5.13 8.86
N LYS A 49 21.74 -5.49 8.07
CA LYS A 49 23.15 -5.36 8.42
C LYS A 49 23.60 -3.91 8.57
N TYR A 50 23.26 -3.06 7.62
CA TYR A 50 23.79 -1.68 7.56
C TYR A 50 22.97 -0.64 8.32
N SER A 51 21.72 -0.92 8.66
CA SER A 51 20.92 -0.10 9.58
C SER A 51 21.21 -0.49 11.03
N ASP A 52 21.27 0.49 11.94
CA ASP A 52 21.50 0.21 13.37
C ASP A 52 20.16 0.06 14.13
N ILE A 53 19.17 0.85 13.78
CA ILE A 53 17.80 0.80 14.32
C ILE A 53 16.85 0.80 13.12
N ILE A 54 15.91 -0.13 13.09
CA ILE A 54 14.87 -0.18 12.07
C ILE A 54 13.53 -0.24 12.75
N THR A 55 12.67 0.74 12.47
CA THR A 55 11.28 0.78 12.91
C THR A 55 10.35 0.50 11.74
N CYS A 56 9.14 0.02 12.06
CA CYS A 56 8.12 -0.32 11.10
C CYS A 56 6.77 0.19 11.57
N TYR A 57 5.85 0.44 10.66
CA TYR A 57 4.45 0.63 10.99
C TYR A 57 3.92 -0.59 11.74
N ARG A 58 3.06 -0.35 12.72
CA ARG A 58 2.42 -1.39 13.54
C ARG A 58 0.92 -1.52 13.25
N LYS A 59 0.43 -0.75 12.29
CA LYS A 59 -0.97 -0.75 11.87
C LYS A 59 -1.12 -0.86 10.36
N ALA A 60 -2.06 -1.68 9.95
CA ALA A 60 -2.56 -1.76 8.59
C ALA A 60 -4.11 -1.66 8.66
N PRO A 61 -4.71 -0.60 8.13
CA PRO A 61 -4.16 0.58 7.43
C PRO A 61 -3.19 1.43 8.27
N HIS A 62 -2.26 2.10 7.62
CA HIS A 62 -1.10 2.83 8.16
C HIS A 62 -1.47 4.12 8.91
N THR A 63 -2.32 4.03 9.92
CA THR A 63 -2.74 5.20 10.73
C THR A 63 -1.64 5.68 11.68
N ASP A 64 -0.57 4.91 11.84
CA ASP A 64 0.58 5.18 12.71
C ASP A 64 1.88 5.56 11.94
N ALA A 65 1.77 5.94 10.67
CA ALA A 65 2.94 6.26 9.85
C ALA A 65 3.80 7.39 10.44
N LEU A 66 3.18 8.46 10.94
CA LEU A 66 3.89 9.57 11.58
C LEU A 66 4.49 9.14 12.92
N GLU A 67 3.74 8.43 13.75
CA GLU A 67 4.20 7.91 15.04
C GLU A 67 5.41 6.98 14.88
N SER A 68 5.41 6.15 13.83
CA SER A 68 6.53 5.24 13.55
C SER A 68 7.80 5.97 13.12
N LYS A 69 7.66 7.04 12.34
CA LYS A 69 8.78 7.92 11.98
C LYS A 69 9.32 8.66 13.22
N GLN A 70 8.41 9.14 14.06
CA GLN A 70 8.77 9.78 15.33
C GLN A 70 9.52 8.81 16.24
N ARG A 71 9.04 7.55 16.37
CA ARG A 71 9.70 6.51 17.17
C ARG A 71 11.12 6.20 16.65
N ALA A 72 11.33 6.17 15.34
CA ALA A 72 12.66 6.00 14.76
C ALA A 72 13.62 7.14 15.17
N LEU A 73 13.11 8.38 15.18
CA LEU A 73 13.86 9.56 15.59
C LEU A 73 14.12 9.56 17.10
N ASP A 74 13.10 9.27 17.91
CA ASP A 74 13.22 9.25 19.36
C ASP A 74 14.23 8.19 19.82
N ASN A 75 14.17 6.98 19.27
CA ASN A 75 15.15 5.92 19.54
C ASN A 75 16.58 6.38 19.23
N LEU A 76 16.79 7.09 18.12
CA LEU A 76 18.09 7.62 17.74
C LEU A 76 18.58 8.70 18.73
N VAL A 77 17.71 9.67 19.01
CA VAL A 77 18.03 10.82 19.89
C VAL A 77 18.32 10.36 21.31
N ASP A 78 17.52 9.44 21.85
CA ASP A 78 17.71 8.88 23.19
C ASP A 78 19.04 8.13 23.33
N ARG A 79 19.43 7.40 22.31
CA ARG A 79 20.72 6.70 22.29
C ARG A 79 21.89 7.68 22.22
N LEU A 80 21.76 8.73 21.42
CA LEU A 80 22.78 9.79 21.35
C LEU A 80 22.91 10.55 22.67
N LYS A 81 21.78 11.00 23.26
CA LYS A 81 21.77 11.73 24.53
C LYS A 81 22.28 10.89 25.70
N SER A 82 21.93 9.60 25.73
CA SER A 82 22.38 8.69 26.80
C SER A 82 23.82 8.18 26.63
N GLY A 83 24.48 8.48 25.52
CA GLY A 83 25.83 7.98 25.21
C GLY A 83 25.93 6.47 24.98
N LYS A 84 24.80 5.77 24.87
CA LYS A 84 24.78 4.30 24.68
C LYS A 84 25.26 3.86 23.30
N GLY A 85 25.28 4.76 22.31
CA GLY A 85 25.68 4.45 20.95
C GLY A 85 24.78 3.42 20.27
N LYS A 86 25.31 2.64 19.34
CA LYS A 86 24.55 1.62 18.60
C LYS A 86 24.01 0.53 19.51
N PRO A 87 22.82 -0.04 19.23
CA PRO A 87 22.35 -1.26 19.89
C PRO A 87 23.40 -2.38 19.74
N LYS A 88 23.64 -3.14 20.81
CA LYS A 88 24.68 -4.19 20.83
C LYS A 88 24.25 -5.45 20.09
N TYR A 89 22.97 -5.71 20.05
CA TYR A 89 22.40 -6.93 19.49
C TYR A 89 21.26 -6.59 18.55
N LYS A 90 21.16 -7.40 17.49
CA LYS A 90 20.13 -7.35 16.49
C LYS A 90 19.77 -8.79 16.12
N ALA A 91 18.50 -9.13 16.13
CA ALA A 91 17.97 -10.35 15.57
C ALA A 91 17.17 -10.01 14.32
N TRP A 92 17.43 -10.71 13.23
CA TRP A 92 16.72 -10.66 11.96
C TRP A 92 16.32 -12.07 11.59
N ILE A 93 15.03 -12.33 11.51
CA ILE A 93 14.47 -13.66 11.23
C ILE A 93 13.59 -13.56 9.99
N PRO A 94 14.02 -14.12 8.86
CA PRO A 94 13.15 -14.30 7.72
C PRO A 94 12.11 -15.37 8.03
N VAL A 95 10.84 -15.04 7.86
CA VAL A 95 9.72 -15.97 8.04
C VAL A 95 9.23 -16.36 6.66
N PRO A 96 9.22 -17.65 6.27
CA PRO A 96 8.88 -18.06 4.91
C PRO A 96 7.37 -17.99 4.65
N ILE A 97 6.83 -16.79 4.75
CA ILE A 97 5.43 -16.43 4.49
C ILE A 97 5.43 -15.39 3.38
N LEU A 98 4.54 -15.56 2.42
CA LEU A 98 4.26 -14.61 1.36
C LEU A 98 2.76 -14.34 1.34
N LEU A 99 2.37 -13.12 1.73
CA LEU A 99 0.98 -12.68 1.80
C LEU A 99 0.81 -11.36 1.04
N PRO A 100 -0.28 -11.19 0.30
CA PRO A 100 -0.65 -9.86 -0.18
C PRO A 100 -0.99 -8.97 1.03
N GLY A 101 -0.59 -7.70 0.96
CA GLY A 101 -0.79 -6.74 2.06
C GLY A 101 -2.26 -6.59 2.47
N GLU A 102 -3.16 -6.78 1.53
CA GLU A 102 -4.62 -6.70 1.71
C GLU A 102 -5.18 -7.75 2.69
N GLN A 103 -4.45 -8.84 2.92
CA GLN A 103 -4.81 -9.87 3.91
C GLN A 103 -4.24 -9.59 5.30
N THR A 104 -3.40 -8.58 5.47
CA THR A 104 -2.63 -8.36 6.69
C THR A 104 -3.15 -7.22 7.56
N SER A 105 -4.45 -6.94 7.50
CA SER A 105 -5.08 -5.91 8.32
C SER A 105 -4.89 -6.17 9.82
N THR A 106 -4.41 -5.15 10.54
CA THR A 106 -4.29 -5.22 12.01
C THR A 106 -5.59 -4.88 12.74
N ARG A 107 -6.71 -4.70 12.03
CA ARG A 107 -8.04 -4.49 12.60
C ARG A 107 -8.79 -5.79 12.87
N VAL A 108 -8.36 -6.87 12.25
CA VAL A 108 -8.96 -8.21 12.34
C VAL A 108 -7.90 -9.25 12.70
N GLU A 109 -8.37 -10.40 13.19
CA GLU A 109 -7.48 -11.55 13.42
C GLU A 109 -7.03 -12.19 12.09
N PRO A 110 -5.84 -12.77 12.05
CA PRO A 110 -4.84 -12.88 13.11
C PRO A 110 -3.88 -11.67 13.19
N GLY A 111 -3.97 -10.74 12.24
CA GLY A 111 -3.09 -9.57 12.17
C GLY A 111 -3.13 -8.73 13.46
N LYS A 112 -4.33 -8.55 14.04
CA LYS A 112 -4.50 -7.82 15.29
C LYS A 112 -3.67 -8.42 16.43
N SER A 113 -3.88 -9.68 16.76
CA SER A 113 -3.15 -10.37 17.85
C SER A 113 -1.64 -10.45 17.59
N LEU A 114 -1.21 -10.63 16.33
CA LEU A 114 0.20 -10.64 16.01
C LEU A 114 0.86 -9.29 16.31
N TYR A 115 0.28 -8.19 15.83
CA TYR A 115 0.86 -6.86 15.99
C TYR A 115 0.71 -6.31 17.41
N GLU A 116 -0.30 -6.74 18.18
CA GLU A 116 -0.43 -6.41 19.61
C GLU A 116 0.74 -6.94 20.45
N LYS A 117 1.44 -8.00 20.04
CA LYS A 117 2.64 -8.52 20.70
C LYS A 117 3.89 -7.64 20.48
N VAL A 118 3.92 -6.82 19.44
CA VAL A 118 5.11 -6.04 19.09
C VAL A 118 5.46 -5.03 20.18
N LYS A 119 4.47 -4.29 20.67
CA LYS A 119 4.72 -3.25 21.68
C LYS A 119 5.23 -3.81 23.02
N PRO A 120 4.65 -4.82 23.64
CA PRO A 120 5.18 -5.44 24.86
C PRO A 120 6.63 -5.91 24.73
N ILE A 121 6.99 -6.48 23.57
CA ILE A 121 8.36 -6.92 23.30
C ILE A 121 9.29 -5.71 23.14
N ALA A 122 8.89 -4.68 22.42
CA ALA A 122 9.66 -3.47 22.28
C ALA A 122 9.88 -2.73 23.62
N ASP A 123 8.90 -2.78 24.52
CA ASP A 123 8.97 -2.18 25.86
C ASP A 123 9.80 -3.02 26.85
N SER A 124 10.23 -4.25 26.47
CA SER A 124 11.00 -5.13 27.33
C SER A 124 12.38 -4.52 27.66
N LYS A 125 12.82 -4.74 28.91
CA LYS A 125 14.11 -4.19 29.39
C LYS A 125 15.29 -4.64 28.51
N GLY A 126 15.91 -3.66 27.86
CA GLY A 126 17.08 -3.86 27.01
C GLY A 126 16.76 -4.13 25.56
N VAL A 127 15.50 -4.05 25.15
CA VAL A 127 15.07 -3.91 23.76
C VAL A 127 14.96 -2.42 23.44
N VAL A 128 15.30 -2.02 22.22
CA VAL A 128 15.18 -0.65 21.71
C VAL A 128 13.96 -0.53 20.79
N ASP A 129 13.79 -1.50 19.89
CA ASP A 129 12.58 -1.63 19.08
C ASP A 129 12.37 -3.08 18.62
N ALA A 130 11.13 -3.39 18.27
CA ALA A 130 10.69 -4.63 17.66
C ALA A 130 9.73 -4.34 16.51
N ALA A 131 9.82 -5.12 15.44
CA ALA A 131 9.05 -4.89 14.23
C ALA A 131 8.75 -6.20 13.47
N VAL A 132 7.62 -6.19 12.77
CA VAL A 132 7.16 -7.27 11.90
C VAL A 132 6.89 -6.67 10.52
N TRP A 133 7.47 -7.25 9.50
CA TRP A 133 7.16 -6.96 8.10
C TRP A 133 6.46 -8.14 7.47
N VAL A 134 5.41 -7.88 6.72
CA VAL A 134 4.70 -8.92 5.95
C VAL A 134 5.38 -9.19 4.60
N GLY A 135 6.27 -8.31 4.19
CA GLY A 135 6.90 -8.35 2.87
C GLY A 135 6.01 -7.71 1.78
N TYR A 136 6.49 -7.79 0.56
CA TYR A 136 5.82 -7.18 -0.59
C TYR A 136 5.65 -8.21 -1.71
N ALA A 137 4.54 -8.95 -1.68
CA ALA A 137 4.27 -10.05 -2.60
C ALA A 137 4.20 -9.61 -4.07
N TRP A 138 3.67 -8.42 -4.33
CA TRP A 138 3.51 -7.87 -5.68
C TRP A 138 4.83 -7.51 -6.39
N GLY A 139 5.94 -7.42 -5.65
CA GLY A 139 7.28 -7.23 -6.21
C GLY A 139 7.81 -8.43 -6.97
N ASP A 140 7.19 -9.62 -6.82
CA ASP A 140 7.52 -10.88 -7.50
C ASP A 140 9.04 -11.16 -7.57
N ALA A 141 9.72 -10.98 -6.44
CA ALA A 141 11.15 -11.16 -6.32
C ALA A 141 11.50 -12.29 -5.34
N PRO A 142 12.61 -13.02 -5.54
CA PRO A 142 13.00 -14.14 -4.67
C PRO A 142 13.16 -13.77 -3.19
N ARG A 143 13.38 -12.49 -2.89
CA ARG A 143 13.51 -11.95 -1.52
C ARG A 143 12.17 -11.63 -0.84
N ASN A 144 11.05 -11.80 -1.54
CA ASN A 144 9.74 -11.48 -1.00
C ASN A 144 9.35 -12.52 0.06
N HIS A 145 9.44 -12.12 1.31
CA HIS A 145 8.99 -12.91 2.47
C HIS A 145 8.78 -11.99 3.67
N ALA A 146 8.09 -12.51 4.65
CA ALA A 146 7.94 -11.82 5.93
C ALA A 146 9.27 -11.79 6.70
N VAL A 147 9.44 -10.77 7.53
CA VAL A 147 10.62 -10.60 8.39
C VAL A 147 10.20 -10.12 9.77
N VAL A 148 10.88 -10.63 10.78
CA VAL A 148 10.82 -10.10 12.13
C VAL A 148 12.18 -9.57 12.53
N MET A 149 12.21 -8.39 13.14
CA MET A 149 13.45 -7.85 13.73
C MET A 149 13.22 -7.33 15.14
N THR A 150 14.23 -7.52 15.96
CA THR A 150 14.37 -6.86 17.24
C THR A 150 15.80 -6.33 17.41
N VAL A 151 15.94 -5.18 18.04
CA VAL A 151 17.24 -4.55 18.31
C VAL A 151 17.32 -4.11 19.77
N GLY A 152 18.51 -4.18 20.38
CA GLY A 152 18.65 -3.78 21.78
C GLY A 152 20.05 -4.05 22.38
N ASP A 153 20.13 -3.93 23.70
CA ASP A 153 21.37 -4.11 24.47
C ASP A 153 21.37 -5.39 25.31
N ASN A 154 20.22 -6.07 25.42
CA ASN A 154 20.11 -7.36 26.12
C ASN A 154 19.93 -8.48 25.09
N LYS A 155 20.96 -9.31 24.92
CA LYS A 155 20.96 -10.39 23.92
C LYS A 155 19.76 -11.33 24.06
N LYS A 156 19.46 -11.76 25.30
CA LYS A 156 18.38 -12.72 25.56
C LYS A 156 17.02 -12.11 25.22
N ALA A 157 16.77 -10.87 25.63
CA ALA A 157 15.50 -10.19 25.33
C ALA A 157 15.32 -9.95 23.82
N VAL A 158 16.38 -9.57 23.11
CA VAL A 158 16.38 -9.38 21.66
C VAL A 158 16.06 -10.69 20.93
N VAL A 159 16.77 -11.77 21.25
CA VAL A 159 16.58 -13.07 20.59
C VAL A 159 15.19 -13.64 20.90
N ASN A 160 14.83 -13.72 22.18
CA ASN A 160 13.53 -14.28 22.57
C ASN A 160 12.36 -13.49 21.96
N GLY A 161 12.44 -12.13 21.94
CA GLY A 161 11.39 -11.30 21.34
C GLY A 161 11.25 -11.52 19.83
N ALA A 162 12.35 -11.68 19.12
CA ALA A 162 12.33 -12.00 17.68
C ALA A 162 11.73 -13.39 17.44
N GLU A 163 12.16 -14.39 18.19
CA GLU A 163 11.66 -15.77 18.06
C GLU A 163 10.15 -15.85 18.38
N GLU A 164 9.70 -15.17 19.43
CA GLU A 164 8.27 -15.12 19.80
C GLU A 164 7.41 -14.53 18.68
N LEU A 165 7.83 -13.39 18.09
CA LEU A 165 7.09 -12.77 16.98
C LEU A 165 7.14 -13.64 15.73
N ALA A 166 8.29 -14.20 15.37
CA ALA A 166 8.44 -15.05 14.20
C ALA A 166 7.60 -16.33 14.32
N GLN A 167 7.63 -16.97 15.49
CA GLN A 167 6.81 -18.16 15.75
C GLN A 167 5.32 -17.83 15.70
N SER A 168 4.90 -16.71 16.34
CA SER A 168 3.51 -16.27 16.30
C SER A 168 3.00 -16.01 14.89
N PHE A 169 3.86 -15.42 14.03
CA PHE A 169 3.50 -15.18 12.64
C PHE A 169 3.41 -16.50 11.86
N TRP A 170 4.39 -17.38 12.05
CA TRP A 170 4.38 -18.69 11.41
C TRP A 170 3.17 -19.54 11.79
N ASP A 171 2.79 -19.54 13.05
CA ASP A 171 1.64 -20.32 13.55
C ASP A 171 0.32 -19.84 12.91
N ALA A 172 0.18 -18.52 12.76
CA ALA A 172 -1.01 -17.89 12.17
C ALA A 172 -1.04 -17.87 10.64
N ARG A 173 -0.02 -18.38 9.94
CA ARG A 173 0.19 -18.19 8.49
C ARG A 173 -0.97 -18.56 7.56
N TYR A 174 -1.83 -19.45 7.98
CA TYR A 174 -2.99 -19.90 7.19
C TYR A 174 -4.33 -19.26 7.61
N GLU A 175 -4.28 -18.35 8.58
CA GLU A 175 -5.47 -17.70 9.14
C GLU A 175 -5.70 -16.30 8.54
N PHE A 176 -4.69 -15.75 7.82
CA PHE A 176 -4.80 -14.46 7.16
C PHE A 176 -5.76 -14.52 5.99
N ASP A 177 -6.71 -13.57 5.95
CA ASP A 177 -7.71 -13.46 4.89
C ASP A 177 -8.04 -11.98 4.60
N PHE A 178 -8.73 -11.76 3.50
CA PHE A 178 -9.21 -10.42 3.13
C PHE A 178 -10.27 -9.92 4.12
N VAL A 179 -10.22 -8.63 4.41
CA VAL A 179 -11.19 -7.98 5.32
C VAL A 179 -12.59 -7.90 4.70
N ALA A 180 -12.67 -7.79 3.38
CA ALA A 180 -13.90 -7.74 2.62
C ALA A 180 -14.01 -8.98 1.71
N PRO A 181 -15.24 -9.41 1.37
CA PRO A 181 -15.44 -10.49 0.43
C PRO A 181 -14.78 -10.20 -0.93
N THR A 182 -14.06 -11.17 -1.48
CA THR A 182 -13.42 -11.08 -2.79
C THR A 182 -14.20 -11.91 -3.82
N THR A 183 -14.25 -11.40 -5.05
CA THR A 183 -14.96 -12.09 -6.14
C THR A 183 -14.51 -11.56 -7.51
N THR A 184 -15.03 -12.12 -8.60
CA THR A 184 -14.82 -11.58 -9.95
C THR A 184 -15.66 -10.32 -10.18
N LEU A 185 -15.26 -9.47 -11.14
CA LEU A 185 -16.02 -8.27 -11.52
C LEU A 185 -17.48 -8.62 -11.87
N ASP A 186 -17.71 -9.65 -12.68
CA ASP A 186 -19.05 -10.04 -13.10
C ASP A 186 -19.94 -10.47 -11.92
N SER A 187 -19.37 -11.21 -10.97
CA SER A 187 -20.08 -11.60 -9.75
C SER A 187 -20.36 -10.40 -8.84
N ALA A 188 -19.39 -9.49 -8.69
CA ALA A 188 -19.58 -8.26 -7.92
C ALA A 188 -20.68 -7.37 -8.50
N LEU A 189 -20.72 -7.22 -9.83
CA LEU A 189 -21.76 -6.45 -10.51
C LEU A 189 -23.15 -7.09 -10.37
N ASN A 190 -23.24 -8.41 -10.48
CA ASN A 190 -24.50 -9.11 -10.23
C ASN A 190 -25.00 -8.90 -8.80
N GLN A 191 -24.10 -8.93 -7.82
CA GLN A 191 -24.45 -8.62 -6.43
C GLN A 191 -24.91 -7.17 -6.27
N ALA A 192 -24.22 -6.21 -6.91
CA ALA A 192 -24.60 -4.79 -6.88
C ALA A 192 -25.96 -4.55 -7.50
N PHE A 193 -26.27 -5.15 -8.66
CA PHE A 193 -27.58 -5.06 -9.28
C PHE A 193 -28.70 -5.65 -8.40
N ASN A 194 -28.45 -6.80 -7.78
CA ASN A 194 -29.41 -7.43 -6.87
C ASN A 194 -29.61 -6.56 -5.60
N TYR A 195 -28.53 -5.99 -5.04
CA TYR A 195 -28.60 -5.09 -3.92
C TYR A 195 -29.46 -3.86 -4.22
N GLN A 196 -29.24 -3.21 -5.35
CA GLN A 196 -30.02 -2.06 -5.80
C GLN A 196 -31.49 -2.42 -6.04
N LYS A 197 -31.75 -3.55 -6.72
CA LYS A 197 -33.12 -4.02 -7.01
C LYS A 197 -33.93 -4.26 -5.74
N ASN A 198 -33.30 -4.83 -4.72
CA ASN A 198 -33.96 -5.16 -3.45
C ASN A 198 -34.02 -3.97 -2.48
N LYS A 199 -33.41 -2.83 -2.80
CA LYS A 199 -33.37 -1.62 -1.96
C LYS A 199 -33.07 -1.95 -0.49
N ILE A 200 -32.03 -2.73 -0.25
CA ILE A 200 -31.67 -3.28 1.07
C ILE A 200 -31.43 -2.14 2.09
N ASP A 201 -30.73 -1.09 1.65
CA ASP A 201 -30.57 0.17 2.38
C ASP A 201 -30.24 1.30 1.40
N ASN A 202 -29.95 2.52 1.92
CA ASN A 202 -29.58 3.68 1.09
C ASN A 202 -28.07 3.87 0.95
N LYS A 203 -27.25 2.83 1.23
CA LYS A 203 -25.81 2.93 1.11
C LYS A 203 -25.33 2.53 -0.28
N PRO A 204 -24.23 3.07 -0.75
CA PRO A 204 -23.62 2.61 -2.00
C PRO A 204 -23.07 1.19 -1.86
N PHE A 205 -23.16 0.40 -2.92
CA PHE A 205 -22.40 -0.83 -3.06
C PHE A 205 -21.01 -0.48 -3.59
N ILE A 206 -19.96 -0.82 -2.84
CA ILE A 206 -18.59 -0.46 -3.19
C ILE A 206 -17.88 -1.71 -3.74
N ILE A 207 -17.27 -1.56 -4.91
CA ILE A 207 -16.40 -2.54 -5.53
C ILE A 207 -15.01 -1.92 -5.64
N SER A 208 -13.99 -2.57 -5.10
CA SER A 208 -12.60 -2.13 -5.17
C SER A 208 -11.79 -3.08 -6.04
N ASP A 209 -11.07 -2.53 -7.00
CA ASP A 209 -10.02 -3.24 -7.71
C ASP A 209 -8.79 -3.39 -6.80
N MET A 210 -8.15 -4.55 -6.85
CA MET A 210 -6.94 -4.83 -6.06
C MET A 210 -5.66 -4.78 -6.89
N GLY A 211 -5.78 -4.85 -8.22
CA GLY A 211 -4.64 -5.10 -9.10
C GLY A 211 -3.85 -3.86 -9.47
N ASP A 212 -4.52 -2.75 -9.74
CA ASP A 212 -3.88 -1.52 -10.24
C ASP A 212 -3.78 -0.45 -9.14
N ASN A 213 -3.01 -0.77 -8.11
CA ASN A 213 -2.82 0.11 -6.95
C ASN A 213 -1.52 0.92 -7.09
N PRO A 214 -1.57 2.25 -7.35
CA PRO A 214 -0.37 3.08 -7.47
C PRO A 214 0.50 3.09 -6.21
N THR A 215 -0.10 2.98 -5.02
CA THR A 215 0.67 2.93 -3.78
C THR A 215 1.41 1.61 -3.60
N ALA A 216 1.03 0.59 -4.35
CA ALA A 216 1.69 -0.71 -4.43
C ALA A 216 2.53 -0.88 -5.71
N GLY A 217 2.80 0.22 -6.44
CA GLY A 217 3.62 0.21 -7.67
C GLY A 217 2.86 -0.12 -8.95
N GLY A 218 1.53 -0.21 -8.92
CA GLY A 218 0.71 -0.27 -10.11
C GLY A 218 0.70 1.07 -10.86
N ALA A 219 0.34 1.05 -12.13
CA ALA A 219 0.29 2.25 -12.96
C ALA A 219 -0.83 3.21 -12.55
N GLY A 220 -1.93 2.68 -12.01
CA GLY A 220 -3.13 3.44 -11.67
C GLY A 220 -3.89 3.94 -12.90
N ASP A 221 -3.61 3.39 -14.08
CA ASP A 221 -4.19 3.85 -15.33
C ASP A 221 -4.69 2.72 -16.24
N VAL A 222 -4.80 1.48 -15.71
CA VAL A 222 -5.31 0.34 -16.46
C VAL A 222 -6.79 0.49 -16.75
N THR A 223 -7.14 0.44 -18.03
CA THR A 223 -8.49 0.72 -18.53
C THR A 223 -9.41 -0.49 -18.59
N TRP A 224 -8.93 -1.70 -18.33
CA TRP A 224 -9.67 -2.95 -18.51
C TRP A 224 -11.05 -2.97 -17.83
N THR A 225 -11.12 -2.54 -16.58
CA THR A 225 -12.38 -2.48 -15.83
C THR A 225 -13.33 -1.45 -16.44
N LEU A 226 -12.83 -0.25 -16.74
CA LEU A 226 -13.64 0.81 -17.35
C LEU A 226 -14.18 0.39 -18.72
N ASP A 227 -13.34 -0.20 -19.58
CA ASP A 227 -13.73 -0.69 -20.89
C ASP A 227 -14.84 -1.74 -20.80
N LYS A 228 -14.77 -2.66 -19.84
CA LYS A 228 -15.84 -3.64 -19.58
C LYS A 228 -17.12 -2.99 -19.11
N LEU A 229 -17.06 -2.07 -18.15
CA LEU A 229 -18.23 -1.38 -17.61
C LEU A 229 -18.99 -0.60 -18.69
N LEU A 230 -18.29 0.09 -19.58
CA LEU A 230 -18.87 0.85 -20.70
C LEU A 230 -19.60 -0.04 -21.73
N LYS A 231 -19.29 -1.35 -21.78
CA LYS A 231 -19.93 -2.31 -22.68
C LYS A 231 -21.20 -2.94 -22.09
N ILE A 232 -21.43 -2.84 -20.80
CA ILE A 232 -22.57 -3.43 -20.09
C ILE A 232 -23.85 -2.70 -20.49
N LYS A 233 -24.86 -3.49 -20.91
CA LYS A 233 -26.14 -2.97 -21.46
C LYS A 233 -26.88 -2.10 -20.45
N GLU A 234 -26.88 -2.49 -19.20
CA GLU A 234 -27.58 -1.84 -18.09
C GLU A 234 -27.11 -0.42 -17.87
N PHE A 235 -25.85 -0.11 -18.18
CA PHE A 235 -25.24 1.21 -18.01
C PHE A 235 -25.34 2.11 -19.26
N LYS A 236 -25.82 1.62 -20.39
CA LYS A 236 -25.89 2.42 -21.63
C LYS A 236 -26.97 3.49 -21.62
N SER A 237 -27.99 3.33 -20.79
CA SER A 237 -29.09 4.30 -20.65
C SER A 237 -28.78 5.29 -19.53
N GLU A 238 -29.09 6.57 -19.74
CA GLU A 238 -28.99 7.60 -18.69
C GLU A 238 -29.89 7.29 -17.48
N ASN A 239 -30.98 6.55 -17.69
CA ASN A 239 -31.89 6.08 -16.64
C ASN A 239 -31.50 4.71 -16.06
N GLY A 240 -30.33 4.18 -16.41
CA GLY A 240 -29.79 2.96 -15.86
C GLY A 240 -29.35 3.10 -14.39
N PRO A 241 -28.86 2.00 -13.80
CA PRO A 241 -28.26 2.03 -12.48
C PRO A 241 -27.10 3.01 -12.44
N GLU A 242 -27.09 3.93 -11.47
CA GLU A 242 -25.96 4.85 -11.33
C GLU A 242 -24.70 4.12 -10.91
N LEU A 243 -23.60 4.35 -11.63
CA LEU A 243 -22.26 3.90 -11.30
C LEU A 243 -21.30 5.07 -11.30
N ILE A 244 -20.48 5.17 -10.26
CA ILE A 244 -19.37 6.11 -10.18
C ILE A 244 -18.08 5.30 -10.34
N TYR A 245 -17.31 5.59 -11.37
CA TYR A 245 -15.97 5.05 -11.59
C TYR A 245 -14.93 6.09 -11.16
N ALA A 246 -14.27 5.83 -10.06
CA ALA A 246 -13.31 6.74 -9.45
C ALA A 246 -11.97 6.02 -9.22
N SER A 247 -10.92 6.41 -9.88
CA SER A 247 -10.73 7.44 -10.90
C SER A 247 -9.82 6.90 -11.99
N ILE A 248 -9.61 7.66 -13.08
CA ILE A 248 -8.67 7.28 -14.12
C ILE A 248 -7.95 8.51 -14.69
N PRO A 249 -6.62 8.49 -14.88
CA PRO A 249 -5.88 9.60 -15.47
C PRO A 249 -6.32 9.87 -16.93
N GLY A 250 -6.63 11.12 -17.23
CA GLY A 250 -7.09 11.54 -18.58
C GLY A 250 -6.68 12.95 -18.94
N PRO A 251 -5.37 13.28 -19.06
CA PRO A 251 -4.94 14.65 -19.29
C PRO A 251 -5.51 15.24 -20.57
N ASP A 252 -5.69 14.46 -21.63
CA ASP A 252 -6.28 14.95 -22.89
C ASP A 252 -7.78 15.27 -22.72
N LEU A 253 -8.50 14.44 -21.95
CA LEU A 253 -9.90 14.69 -21.61
C LEU A 253 -10.04 15.94 -20.75
N ILE A 254 -9.17 16.14 -19.76
CA ILE A 254 -9.16 17.32 -18.91
C ILE A 254 -8.94 18.60 -19.74
N LEU A 255 -7.96 18.62 -20.64
CA LEU A 255 -7.72 19.77 -21.51
C LEU A 255 -8.96 20.15 -22.35
N ASN A 256 -9.66 19.16 -22.90
CA ASN A 256 -10.90 19.37 -23.62
C ASN A 256 -12.03 19.86 -22.72
N ALA A 257 -12.15 19.29 -21.51
CA ALA A 257 -13.18 19.63 -20.56
C ALA A 257 -13.05 21.07 -20.04
N LEU A 258 -11.84 21.56 -19.82
CA LEU A 258 -11.58 22.95 -19.41
C LEU A 258 -12.06 23.99 -20.42
N ASN A 259 -12.22 23.61 -21.70
CA ASN A 259 -12.74 24.44 -22.77
C ASN A 259 -14.20 24.13 -23.12
N THR A 260 -14.86 23.26 -22.34
CA THR A 260 -16.24 22.81 -22.57
C THR A 260 -17.16 23.32 -21.45
N LYS A 261 -18.38 23.72 -21.79
CA LYS A 261 -19.37 24.11 -20.75
C LYS A 261 -19.95 22.87 -20.08
N ILE A 262 -20.19 22.98 -18.78
CA ILE A 262 -20.93 21.94 -18.04
C ILE A 262 -22.31 21.74 -18.69
N GLY A 263 -22.64 20.48 -18.97
CA GLY A 263 -23.84 20.08 -19.71
C GLY A 263 -23.61 19.78 -21.20
N ASP A 264 -22.49 20.23 -21.76
CA ASP A 264 -22.15 19.95 -23.15
C ASP A 264 -21.38 18.63 -23.31
N LYS A 265 -21.30 18.15 -24.56
CA LYS A 265 -20.52 16.95 -24.89
C LYS A 265 -19.02 17.24 -24.83
N VAL A 266 -18.30 16.31 -24.25
CA VAL A 266 -16.84 16.30 -24.20
C VAL A 266 -16.33 14.91 -24.57
N SER A 267 -15.16 14.83 -25.20
CA SER A 267 -14.50 13.56 -25.50
C SER A 267 -13.00 13.68 -25.32
N GLY A 268 -12.35 12.56 -25.00
CA GLY A 268 -10.91 12.45 -24.86
C GLY A 268 -10.51 11.04 -24.44
N TYR A 269 -9.25 10.68 -24.68
CA TYR A 269 -8.70 9.41 -24.23
C TYR A 269 -8.33 9.46 -22.75
N VAL A 270 -8.56 8.34 -22.05
CA VAL A 270 -8.20 8.15 -20.64
C VAL A 270 -7.46 6.84 -20.46
N GLY A 271 -6.58 6.82 -19.48
CA GLY A 271 -5.80 5.64 -19.03
C GLY A 271 -4.82 5.08 -20.04
N ALA A 272 -4.19 3.98 -19.68
CA ALA A 272 -3.27 3.18 -20.48
C ALA A 272 -2.13 3.98 -21.16
N LYS A 273 -1.63 5.03 -20.50
CA LYS A 273 -0.42 5.74 -20.92
C LYS A 273 0.85 5.16 -20.31
N VAL A 274 0.73 4.58 -19.13
CA VAL A 274 1.81 3.91 -18.41
C VAL A 274 1.72 2.40 -18.58
N ASP A 275 0.52 1.82 -18.47
CA ASP A 275 0.32 0.39 -18.64
C ASP A 275 -0.82 0.09 -19.62
N ASP A 276 -0.47 -0.22 -20.86
CA ASP A 276 -1.38 -0.60 -21.94
C ASP A 276 -1.47 -2.12 -22.18
N ARG A 277 -0.77 -2.93 -21.35
CA ARG A 277 -0.66 -4.40 -21.53
C ARG A 277 -2.00 -5.12 -21.44
N PHE A 278 -2.93 -4.61 -20.64
CA PHE A 278 -4.20 -5.27 -20.35
C PHE A 278 -5.38 -4.70 -21.13
N SER A 279 -5.31 -3.46 -21.57
CA SER A 279 -6.32 -2.79 -22.39
C SER A 279 -5.76 -1.48 -22.96
N PRO A 280 -6.13 -1.09 -24.18
CA PRO A 280 -5.71 0.18 -24.77
C PRO A 280 -6.38 1.38 -24.09
N PRO A 281 -5.91 2.62 -24.34
CA PRO A 281 -6.61 3.83 -23.90
C PRO A 281 -8.09 3.83 -24.32
N VAL A 282 -8.96 4.25 -23.42
CA VAL A 282 -10.41 4.32 -23.68
C VAL A 282 -10.81 5.72 -24.11
N LEU A 283 -11.49 5.82 -25.25
CA LEU A 283 -12.11 7.08 -25.67
C LEU A 283 -13.42 7.27 -24.88
N LEU A 284 -13.43 8.19 -23.94
CA LEU A 284 -14.66 8.65 -23.34
C LEU A 284 -15.34 9.69 -24.24
N ASN A 285 -16.63 9.52 -24.45
CA ASN A 285 -17.48 10.48 -25.17
C ASN A 285 -18.79 10.61 -24.39
N GLY A 286 -18.95 11.69 -23.66
CA GLY A 286 -20.05 11.85 -22.73
C GLY A 286 -20.41 13.31 -22.47
N ILE A 287 -21.20 13.53 -21.43
CA ILE A 287 -21.64 14.85 -20.98
C ILE A 287 -20.77 15.30 -19.82
N LEU A 288 -20.15 16.47 -19.92
CA LEU A 288 -19.40 17.08 -18.82
C LEU A 288 -20.36 17.48 -17.69
N LYS A 289 -20.19 16.89 -16.52
CA LYS A 289 -21.04 17.12 -15.35
C LYS A 289 -20.43 18.05 -14.33
N ALA A 290 -19.11 17.98 -14.14
CA ALA A 290 -18.40 18.84 -13.20
C ALA A 290 -16.94 19.03 -13.61
N VAL A 291 -16.38 20.16 -13.17
CA VAL A 291 -14.96 20.46 -13.22
C VAL A 291 -14.56 20.93 -11.82
N HIS A 292 -13.54 20.31 -11.25
CA HIS A 292 -12.96 20.69 -9.97
C HIS A 292 -11.48 21.01 -10.16
N LEU A 293 -11.06 22.19 -9.71
CA LEU A 293 -9.68 22.68 -9.82
C LEU A 293 -9.05 22.82 -8.44
N GLY A 294 -7.75 22.61 -8.37
CA GLY A 294 -6.97 22.84 -7.16
C GLY A 294 -6.92 21.64 -6.21
N ASP A 295 -7.23 20.43 -6.68
CA ASP A 295 -6.92 19.22 -5.92
C ASP A 295 -5.40 19.10 -5.73
N LYS A 296 -4.99 18.65 -4.54
CA LYS A 296 -3.55 18.61 -4.16
C LYS A 296 -2.75 17.55 -4.93
N ASN A 297 -3.43 16.52 -5.46
CA ASN A 297 -2.78 15.40 -6.12
C ASN A 297 -3.05 15.40 -7.62
N ALA A 298 -4.31 15.69 -8.02
CA ALA A 298 -4.74 15.63 -9.41
C ALA A 298 -4.68 16.99 -10.12
N GLU A 299 -4.53 18.12 -9.37
CA GLU A 299 -4.59 19.50 -9.86
C GLU A 299 -5.95 19.86 -10.48
N ALA A 300 -6.48 19.03 -11.37
CA ALA A 300 -7.78 19.15 -11.98
C ALA A 300 -8.49 17.81 -12.10
N GLU A 301 -9.76 17.78 -11.74
CA GLU A 301 -10.64 16.63 -11.87
C GLU A 301 -11.88 17.01 -12.69
N VAL A 302 -12.37 16.09 -13.48
CA VAL A 302 -13.60 16.27 -14.26
C VAL A 302 -14.51 15.07 -14.07
N VAL A 303 -15.82 15.29 -14.11
CA VAL A 303 -16.82 14.23 -14.10
C VAL A 303 -17.47 14.18 -15.47
N VAL A 304 -17.31 13.07 -16.16
CA VAL A 304 -17.92 12.83 -17.48
C VAL A 304 -18.93 11.70 -17.36
N GLN A 305 -20.17 11.95 -17.76
CA GLN A 305 -21.23 10.95 -17.76
C GLN A 305 -21.36 10.29 -19.13
N VAL A 306 -21.28 8.95 -19.14
CA VAL A 306 -21.50 8.08 -20.31
C VAL A 306 -22.60 7.07 -19.95
N GLY A 307 -23.79 7.24 -20.52
CA GLY A 307 -24.97 6.50 -20.06
C GLY A 307 -25.27 6.82 -18.58
N SER A 308 -25.35 5.80 -17.72
CA SER A 308 -25.49 5.97 -16.28
C SER A 308 -24.16 5.90 -15.50
N ILE A 309 -23.03 5.81 -16.19
CA ILE A 309 -21.70 5.81 -15.57
C ILE A 309 -21.19 7.24 -15.47
N LYS A 310 -20.79 7.66 -14.29
CA LYS A 310 -20.02 8.88 -14.03
C LYS A 310 -18.55 8.50 -13.85
N VAL A 311 -17.68 8.93 -14.74
CA VAL A 311 -16.23 8.70 -14.69
C VAL A 311 -15.56 9.96 -14.16
N ILE A 312 -14.66 9.77 -13.15
CA ILE A 312 -13.89 10.85 -12.53
C ILE A 312 -12.43 10.74 -12.97
#